data_3eee7cdf027bff814da2bf5b06e10d82
#
_entry.id   3eee7cdf027bff814da2bf5b06e10d82
#
_cell.length_a   1.000
_cell.length_b   1.000
_cell.length_c   1.000
_cell.angle_alpha   90.00
_cell.angle_beta   90.00
_cell.angle_gamma   90.00
#
_symmetry.space_group_name_H-M   'P 1'
#
loop_
_entity.id
_entity.type
_entity.pdbx_description
1 polymer ?
#
loop_
_entity_poly.entity_id
_entity_poly.type
_entity_poly.pdbx_seq_one_letter_code
_entity_poly.pdbx_strand_id
1 'polypeptide(L)'
;MIRLISTAILSLLFFISPGQSRFTTKDSLNAVCDKVMQTLVDGKYSAAIQMLKGRSVMDATVVDNIDKTLNEQIANILPYYGRIMGYELVDEKFLKNTVTRRRYILQFEYYFLSFDFVLYNNSKGWSVSHFYYKDE
;
A
#
# COMPACT_ATOMS: atom_id res chain seq x y z
N MET A 1 -59.98 -21.37 12.20
CA MET A 1 -59.34 -20.03 12.08
C MET A 1 -57.88 -20.18 12.25
N ILE A 2 -57.17 -20.10 11.16
CA ILE A 2 -55.69 -20.14 11.20
C ILE A 2 -55.19 -18.69 11.22
N ARG A 3 -54.66 -18.27 12.34
CA ARG A 3 -53.96 -16.98 12.42
C ARG A 3 -52.53 -17.17 11.90
N LEU A 4 -52.29 -16.66 10.71
CA LEU A 4 -50.94 -16.50 10.18
C LEU A 4 -50.26 -15.39 10.97
N ILE A 5 -49.35 -15.78 11.86
CA ILE A 5 -48.41 -14.85 12.48
C ILE A 5 -47.30 -14.67 11.46
N SER A 6 -47.34 -13.54 10.76
CA SER A 6 -46.26 -13.10 9.90
C SER A 6 -45.15 -12.64 10.79
N THR A 7 -44.16 -13.50 10.97
CA THR A 7 -42.90 -13.12 11.64
C THR A 7 -42.09 -12.34 10.62
N ALA A 8 -42.16 -11.03 10.71
CA ALA A 8 -41.24 -10.17 9.97
C ALA A 8 -39.85 -10.39 10.55
N ILE A 9 -39.03 -11.19 9.87
CA ILE A 9 -37.63 -11.29 10.12
C ILE A 9 -37.04 -9.98 9.61
N LEU A 10 -36.82 -9.07 10.55
CA LEU A 10 -36.05 -7.85 10.30
C LEU A 10 -34.59 -8.27 10.12
N SER A 11 -34.20 -8.54 8.90
CA SER A 11 -32.81 -8.75 8.54
C SER A 11 -32.10 -7.43 8.78
N LEU A 12 -31.50 -7.28 9.95
CA LEU A 12 -30.53 -6.23 10.18
C LEU A 12 -29.34 -6.54 9.29
N LEU A 13 -29.35 -5.99 8.10
CA LEU A 13 -28.17 -5.89 7.28
C LEU A 13 -27.23 -4.93 8.02
N PHE A 14 -26.34 -5.50 8.82
CA PHE A 14 -25.17 -4.77 9.25
C PHE A 14 -24.35 -4.50 7.99
N PHE A 15 -24.53 -3.34 7.43
CA PHE A 15 -23.53 -2.77 6.54
C PHE A 15 -22.31 -2.50 7.40
N ILE A 16 -21.42 -3.49 7.50
CA ILE A 16 -20.07 -3.25 7.89
C ILE A 16 -19.50 -2.45 6.71
N SER A 17 -19.62 -1.14 6.79
CA SER A 17 -18.77 -0.29 5.98
C SER A 17 -17.36 -0.82 6.21
N PRO A 18 -16.59 -1.23 5.17
CA PRO A 18 -15.19 -1.49 5.37
C PRO A 18 -14.56 -0.14 5.70
N GLY A 19 -14.66 0.25 6.96
CA GLY A 19 -13.87 1.32 7.49
C GLY A 19 -12.44 0.91 7.23
N GLN A 20 -11.81 1.55 6.22
CA GLN A 20 -10.41 1.31 5.93
C GLN A 20 -9.66 1.72 7.19
N SER A 21 -9.40 0.74 8.05
CA SER A 21 -8.57 0.97 9.22
C SER A 21 -7.18 1.33 8.73
N ARG A 22 -6.73 2.55 9.01
CA ARG A 22 -5.36 2.99 8.74
C ARG A 22 -4.35 2.18 9.53
N PHE A 23 -4.80 1.60 10.62
CA PHE A 23 -3.97 0.87 11.57
C PHE A 23 -4.24 -0.62 11.47
N THR A 24 -3.18 -1.40 11.52
CA THR A 24 -3.22 -2.85 11.33
C THR A 24 -2.07 -3.52 12.09
N THR A 25 -1.93 -4.82 11.95
CA THR A 25 -0.74 -5.54 12.46
C THR A 25 0.45 -5.31 11.55
N LYS A 26 1.66 -5.48 12.09
CA LYS A 26 2.89 -5.36 11.30
C LYS A 26 2.91 -6.34 10.12
N ASP A 27 2.53 -7.61 10.36
CA ASP A 27 2.54 -8.63 9.32
C ASP A 27 1.57 -8.31 8.18
N SER A 28 0.37 -7.83 8.51
CA SER A 28 -0.61 -7.39 7.52
C SER A 28 -0.08 -6.19 6.72
N LEU A 29 0.60 -5.27 7.38
CA LEU A 29 1.17 -4.10 6.72
C LEU A 29 2.36 -4.47 5.82
N ASN A 30 3.21 -5.41 6.26
CA ASN A 30 4.27 -5.96 5.42
C ASN A 30 3.70 -6.58 4.14
N ALA A 31 2.61 -7.33 4.26
CA ALA A 31 1.92 -7.91 3.11
C ALA A 31 1.37 -6.83 2.15
N VAL A 32 0.89 -5.71 2.68
CA VAL A 32 0.46 -4.57 1.86
C VAL A 32 1.64 -3.97 1.11
N CYS A 33 2.80 -3.79 1.75
CA CYS A 33 4.00 -3.30 1.09
C CYS A 33 4.42 -4.22 -0.07
N ASP A 34 4.45 -5.52 0.16
CA ASP A 34 4.77 -6.51 -0.87
C ASP A 34 3.78 -6.45 -2.04
N LYS A 35 2.50 -6.29 -1.73
CA LYS A 35 1.45 -6.18 -2.75
C LYS A 35 1.57 -4.88 -3.57
N VAL A 36 1.94 -3.78 -2.95
CA VAL A 36 2.23 -2.53 -3.66
C VAL A 36 3.35 -2.76 -4.67
N MET A 37 4.44 -3.39 -4.25
CA MET A 37 5.57 -3.68 -5.13
C MET A 37 5.20 -4.63 -6.27
N GLN A 38 4.46 -5.70 -5.98
CA GLN A 38 4.00 -6.63 -7.01
C GLN A 38 3.07 -5.94 -8.02
N THR A 39 2.21 -5.06 -7.56
CA THR A 39 1.29 -4.30 -8.42
C THR A 39 2.06 -3.33 -9.33
N LEU A 40 3.17 -2.76 -8.85
CA LEU A 40 4.09 -1.98 -9.68
C LEU A 40 4.74 -2.84 -10.77
N VAL A 41 5.18 -4.05 -10.42
CA VAL A 41 5.75 -5.02 -11.39
C VAL A 41 4.73 -5.36 -12.47
N ASP A 42 3.46 -5.48 -12.10
CA ASP A 42 2.36 -5.79 -13.03
C ASP A 42 2.00 -4.59 -13.94
N GLY A 43 2.66 -3.46 -13.77
CA GLY A 43 2.43 -2.26 -14.58
C GLY A 43 1.22 -1.42 -14.16
N LYS A 44 0.62 -1.73 -13.02
CA LYS A 44 -0.55 -1.01 -12.48
C LYS A 44 -0.11 0.02 -11.44
N TYR A 45 0.59 1.04 -11.89
CA TYR A 45 1.28 2.00 -11.00
C TYR A 45 0.31 2.79 -10.13
N SER A 46 -0.74 3.34 -10.72
CA SER A 46 -1.78 4.05 -9.96
C SER A 46 -2.44 3.16 -8.92
N ALA A 47 -2.85 1.96 -9.29
CA ALA A 47 -3.49 1.02 -8.37
C ALA A 47 -2.56 0.69 -7.20
N ALA A 48 -1.26 0.54 -7.46
CA ALA A 48 -0.25 0.29 -6.43
C ALA A 48 -0.20 1.42 -5.39
N ILE A 49 -0.09 2.66 -5.85
CA ILE A 49 0.04 3.82 -4.96
C ILE A 49 -1.28 4.09 -4.24
N GLN A 50 -2.42 3.94 -4.89
CA GLN A 50 -3.72 4.15 -4.26
C GLN A 50 -4.01 3.17 -3.10
N MET A 51 -3.34 2.02 -3.05
CA MET A 51 -3.43 1.10 -1.90
C MET A 51 -2.99 1.76 -0.59
N LEU A 52 -2.14 2.78 -0.64
CA LEU A 52 -1.64 3.47 0.54
C LEU A 52 -2.70 4.32 1.23
N LYS A 53 -3.74 4.75 0.54
CA LYS A 53 -4.79 5.61 1.11
C LYS A 53 -5.47 4.99 2.33
N GLY A 54 -5.71 3.69 2.30
CA GLY A 54 -6.37 2.98 3.38
C GLY A 54 -5.43 2.47 4.49
N ARG A 55 -4.13 2.59 4.32
CA ARG A 55 -3.11 2.02 5.20
C ARG A 55 -2.08 3.04 5.69
N SER A 56 -2.25 4.30 5.31
CA SER A 56 -1.29 5.37 5.57
C SER A 56 -1.93 6.51 6.32
N VAL A 57 -1.14 7.20 7.12
CA VAL A 57 -1.51 8.48 7.75
C VAL A 57 -1.25 9.67 6.82
N MET A 58 -0.66 9.43 5.64
CA MET A 58 -0.49 10.47 4.63
C MET A 58 -1.84 10.98 4.14
N ASP A 59 -1.92 12.28 3.91
CA ASP A 59 -3.11 12.89 3.32
C ASP A 59 -3.38 12.31 1.92
N ALA A 60 -4.64 12.16 1.57
CA ALA A 60 -5.07 11.67 0.26
C ALA A 60 -4.46 12.50 -0.88
N THR A 61 -4.33 13.81 -0.70
CA THR A 61 -3.66 14.70 -1.67
C THR A 61 -2.20 14.34 -1.87
N VAL A 62 -1.49 13.99 -0.80
CA VAL A 62 -0.08 13.56 -0.87
C VAL A 62 0.03 12.25 -1.66
N VAL A 63 -0.84 11.29 -1.39
CA VAL A 63 -0.86 10.02 -2.12
C VAL A 63 -1.16 10.24 -3.60
N ASP A 64 -2.12 11.09 -3.93
CA ASP A 64 -2.44 11.43 -5.32
C ASP A 64 -1.28 12.11 -6.05
N ASN A 65 -0.53 12.96 -5.36
CA ASN A 65 0.67 13.59 -5.92
C ASN A 65 1.79 12.58 -6.17
N ILE A 66 1.99 11.64 -5.27
CA ILE A 66 2.94 10.53 -5.46
C ILE A 66 2.54 9.70 -6.68
N ASP A 67 1.26 9.34 -6.77
CA ASP A 67 0.70 8.60 -7.90
C ASP A 67 1.01 9.29 -9.24
N LYS A 68 0.65 10.56 -9.36
CA LYS A 68 0.90 11.35 -10.58
C LYS A 68 2.38 11.42 -10.92
N THR A 69 3.21 11.78 -9.94
CA THR A 69 4.65 11.96 -10.14
C THR A 69 5.34 10.65 -10.51
N LEU A 70 4.97 9.55 -9.86
CA LEU A 70 5.53 8.24 -10.16
C LEU A 70 5.17 7.77 -11.57
N ASN A 71 3.92 7.93 -11.98
CA ASN A 71 3.48 7.56 -13.33
C ASN A 71 4.26 8.34 -14.40
N GLU A 72 4.42 9.65 -14.21
CA GLU A 72 5.20 10.50 -15.12
C GLU A 72 6.66 10.06 -15.17
N GLN A 73 7.26 9.80 -14.02
CA GLN A 73 8.66 9.41 -13.93
C GLN A 73 8.92 8.04 -14.55
N ILE A 74 8.08 7.04 -14.27
CA ILE A 74 8.22 5.71 -14.89
C ILE A 74 8.11 5.81 -16.41
N ALA A 75 7.15 6.58 -16.93
CA ALA A 75 7.02 6.79 -18.36
C ALA A 75 8.29 7.40 -18.99
N ASN A 76 8.95 8.29 -18.27
CA ASN A 76 10.19 8.94 -18.73
C ASN A 76 11.41 8.02 -18.67
N ILE A 77 11.49 7.11 -17.71
CA ILE A 77 12.67 6.26 -17.52
C ILE A 77 12.60 4.94 -18.26
N LEU A 78 11.41 4.42 -18.57
CA LEU A 78 11.24 3.11 -19.24
C LEU A 78 12.11 2.97 -20.51
N PRO A 79 12.24 3.99 -21.39
CA PRO A 79 13.09 3.88 -22.57
C PRO A 79 14.58 3.67 -22.25
N TYR A 80 15.02 4.08 -21.06
CA TYR A 80 16.43 4.02 -20.63
C TYR A 80 16.68 2.86 -19.67
N TYR A 81 15.74 2.56 -18.80
CA TYR A 81 15.87 1.50 -17.78
C TYR A 81 15.46 0.13 -18.32
N GLY A 82 14.69 0.10 -19.40
CA GLY A 82 14.10 -1.12 -19.93
C GLY A 82 12.82 -1.50 -19.20
N ARG A 83 12.34 -2.70 -19.45
CA ARG A 83 11.11 -3.21 -18.83
C ARG A 83 11.33 -3.55 -17.37
N ILE A 84 10.25 -3.55 -16.60
CA ILE A 84 10.26 -3.97 -15.20
C ILE A 84 10.38 -5.51 -15.16
N MET A 85 11.36 -5.99 -14.38
CA MET A 85 11.68 -7.42 -14.27
C MET A 85 11.13 -8.04 -12.99
N GLY A 86 11.03 -7.29 -11.90
CA GLY A 86 10.61 -7.79 -10.62
C GLY A 86 10.89 -6.80 -9.50
N TYR A 87 10.74 -7.27 -8.27
CA TYR A 87 11.11 -6.50 -7.09
C TYR A 87 11.77 -7.39 -6.04
N GLU A 88 12.49 -6.77 -5.12
CA GLU A 88 13.16 -7.45 -4.02
C GLU A 88 13.19 -6.56 -2.78
N LEU A 89 12.91 -7.15 -1.61
CA LEU A 89 13.17 -6.50 -0.33
C LEU A 89 14.67 -6.63 -0.03
N VAL A 90 15.37 -5.49 0.02
CA VAL A 90 16.84 -5.48 0.15
C VAL A 90 17.32 -5.05 1.51
N ASP A 91 16.49 -4.36 2.29
CA ASP A 91 16.85 -3.89 3.62
C ASP A 91 15.61 -3.72 4.48
N GLU A 92 15.73 -4.06 5.76
CA GLU A 92 14.70 -3.83 6.76
C GLU A 92 15.37 -3.40 8.06
N LYS A 93 15.06 -2.20 8.54
CA LYS A 93 15.61 -1.64 9.77
C LYS A 93 14.52 -1.41 10.79
N PHE A 94 14.82 -1.80 12.03
CA PHE A 94 13.91 -1.69 13.16
C PHE A 94 14.45 -0.68 14.16
N LEU A 95 13.58 0.23 14.61
CA LEU A 95 13.82 1.06 15.78
C LEU A 95 12.87 0.59 16.89
N LYS A 96 13.33 -0.37 17.69
CA LYS A 96 12.52 -1.09 18.66
C LYS A 96 11.25 -1.64 18.00
N ASN A 97 10.13 -1.69 18.73
CA ASN A 97 8.82 -2.08 18.18
C ASN A 97 7.98 -0.85 17.77
N THR A 98 8.62 0.21 17.32
CA THR A 98 7.97 1.51 17.04
C THR A 98 8.04 1.88 15.58
N VAL A 99 9.20 1.77 14.96
CA VAL A 99 9.42 2.15 13.56
C VAL A 99 10.10 1.01 12.83
N THR A 100 9.63 0.72 11.62
CA THR A 100 10.30 -0.17 10.69
C THR A 100 10.44 0.53 9.35
N ARG A 101 11.63 0.50 8.79
CA ARG A 101 11.88 0.95 7.43
C ARG A 101 12.11 -0.26 6.56
N ARG A 102 11.29 -0.42 5.51
CA ARG A 102 11.43 -1.47 4.51
C ARG A 102 11.86 -0.84 3.21
N ARG A 103 13.01 -1.28 2.71
CA ARG A 103 13.52 -0.84 1.42
C ARG A 103 13.41 -1.95 0.40
N TYR A 104 12.75 -1.63 -0.70
CA TYR A 104 12.62 -2.50 -1.86
C TYR A 104 13.40 -1.91 -3.03
N ILE A 105 13.80 -2.79 -3.92
CA ILE A 105 14.33 -2.43 -5.23
C ILE A 105 13.31 -2.89 -6.27
N LEU A 106 12.87 -1.97 -7.12
CA LEU A 106 12.14 -2.30 -8.34
C LEU A 106 13.17 -2.48 -9.45
N GLN A 107 13.26 -3.68 -9.99
CA GLN A 107 14.29 -4.09 -10.93
C GLN A 107 13.82 -3.87 -12.36
N PHE A 108 14.59 -3.13 -13.14
CA PHE A 108 14.45 -2.96 -14.58
C PHE A 108 15.57 -3.74 -15.29
N GLU A 109 15.50 -3.87 -16.60
CA GLU A 109 16.53 -4.59 -17.36
C GLU A 109 17.94 -4.00 -17.17
N TYR A 110 18.06 -2.68 -17.06
CA TYR A 110 19.35 -1.98 -17.06
C TYR A 110 19.62 -1.16 -15.82
N TYR A 111 18.63 -0.91 -14.99
CA TYR A 111 18.76 -0.09 -13.79
C TYR A 111 17.68 -0.43 -12.76
N PHE A 112 17.57 0.37 -11.71
CA PHE A 112 16.62 0.12 -10.63
C PHE A 112 16.08 1.43 -10.04
N LEU A 113 14.92 1.32 -9.38
CA LEU A 113 14.41 2.32 -8.46
C LEU A 113 14.34 1.72 -7.06
N SER A 114 14.70 2.50 -6.05
CA SER A 114 14.51 2.11 -4.67
C SER A 114 13.22 2.72 -4.10
N PHE A 115 12.49 1.91 -3.33
CA PHE A 115 11.22 2.27 -2.70
C PHE A 115 11.34 2.04 -1.21
N ASP A 116 11.12 3.10 -0.42
CA ASP A 116 11.15 3.04 1.03
C ASP A 116 9.77 3.22 1.61
N PHE A 117 9.36 2.27 2.45
CA PHE A 117 8.19 2.36 3.30
C PHE A 117 8.66 2.57 4.73
N VAL A 118 8.20 3.64 5.37
CA VAL A 118 8.41 3.85 6.80
C VAL A 118 7.11 3.49 7.50
N LEU A 119 7.17 2.46 8.34
CA LEU A 119 6.04 1.94 9.10
C LEU A 119 6.17 2.42 10.54
N TYR A 120 5.07 2.89 11.09
CA TYR A 120 5.03 3.41 12.45
C TYR A 120 3.95 2.71 13.26
N ASN A 121 4.32 2.29 14.47
CA ASN A 121 3.42 1.69 15.44
C ASN A 121 3.10 2.69 16.55
N ASN A 122 1.84 3.03 16.69
CA ASN A 122 1.34 3.84 17.81
C ASN A 122 0.35 3.02 18.64
N SER A 123 -0.35 3.69 19.59
CA SER A 123 -1.34 3.03 20.44
C SER A 123 -2.50 2.37 19.70
N LYS A 124 -2.72 2.70 18.42
CA LYS A 124 -3.79 2.14 17.58
C LYS A 124 -3.31 1.00 16.70
N GLY A 125 -1.99 0.82 16.55
CA GLY A 125 -1.37 -0.19 15.70
C GLY A 125 -0.44 0.39 14.65
N TRP A 126 -0.16 -0.37 13.63
CA TRP A 126 0.78 -0.06 12.56
C TRP A 126 0.11 0.64 11.39
N SER A 127 0.80 1.62 10.82
CA SER A 127 0.39 2.30 9.59
C SER A 127 1.62 2.73 8.79
N VAL A 128 1.43 3.00 7.50
CA VAL A 128 2.47 3.62 6.69
C VAL A 128 2.56 5.10 7.08
N SER A 129 3.70 5.53 7.57
CA SER A 129 3.98 6.91 7.94
C SER A 129 4.50 7.70 6.74
N HIS A 130 5.42 7.11 5.99
CA HIS A 130 6.04 7.73 4.82
C HIS A 130 6.24 6.69 3.73
N PHE A 131 6.22 7.16 2.50
CA PHE A 131 6.56 6.39 1.32
C PHE A 131 7.32 7.31 0.36
N TYR A 132 8.45 6.86 -0.12
CA TYR A 132 9.22 7.61 -1.12
C TYR A 132 10.06 6.66 -1.98
N TYR A 133 10.42 7.15 -3.14
CA TYR A 133 11.21 6.40 -4.10
C TYR A 133 12.30 7.30 -4.69
N LYS A 134 13.36 6.66 -5.16
CA LYS A 134 14.52 7.34 -5.77
C LYS A 134 15.29 6.39 -6.68
N ASP A 135 16.16 6.93 -7.49
CA ASP A 135 16.99 6.19 -8.46
C ASP A 135 18.40 5.86 -7.93
N GLU A 136 18.56 5.83 -6.62
CA GLU A 136 19.80 5.46 -5.94
C GLU A 136 19.67 4.17 -5.13
#